data_950ce7077260e37fb81c84d7190ae891
#
_entry.id   950ce7077260e37fb81c84d7190ae891
#
_cell.length_a   1.000
_cell.length_b   1.000
_cell.length_c   1.000
_cell.angle_alpha   90.00
_cell.angle_beta   90.00
_cell.angle_gamma   90.00
#
_symmetry.space_group_name_H-M   'P 1'
#
loop_
_entity.id
_entity.type
_entity.pdbx_description
1 polymer ?
#
loop_
_entity_poly.entity_id
_entity_poly.type
_entity_poly.pdbx_seq_one_letter_code
_entity_poly.pdbx_strand_id
1 'polypeptide(L)'
;MKIIAVDDEMEALKNFLVQIINDNRVEYKFFLENPLDAISYCESNPVEGAFLDIRMPQINGVDLAEKLIEVNPRIQIVFITGYTYDETEIKARLGENLLGFCYKPFDQEKLNFYIGKILSDGKKEIEVRTVGPFDLLLNGKPIEFKSTKSKELLALLVAYNGSTLTMGDAIAHLWPDKDVELAKKLYRDAVWRLRKTLKDSGIGDIVEFQ
;
A
#
# COMPACT_ATOMS: atom_id res chain seq x y z
N MET A 1 -8.71 -7.75 -3.29
CA MET A 1 -8.78 -6.29 -3.09
C MET A 1 -10.24 -5.86 -2.99
N LYS A 2 -10.57 -5.01 -2.03
CA LYS A 2 -11.94 -4.53 -1.85
C LYS A 2 -12.04 -3.06 -2.27
N ILE A 3 -12.97 -2.74 -3.15
CA ILE A 3 -13.25 -1.38 -3.59
C ILE A 3 -14.70 -0.99 -3.32
N ILE A 4 -14.94 0.30 -3.19
CA ILE A 4 -16.29 0.86 -3.14
C ILE A 4 -16.53 1.77 -4.35
N ALA A 5 -17.79 1.87 -4.78
CA ALA A 5 -18.23 2.88 -5.72
C ALA A 5 -19.48 3.59 -5.16
N VAL A 6 -19.45 4.91 -5.23
CA VAL A 6 -20.50 5.80 -4.68
C VAL A 6 -20.95 6.76 -5.79
N ASP A 7 -22.20 6.69 -6.14
CA ASP A 7 -22.82 7.52 -7.18
C ASP A 7 -24.33 7.55 -6.93
N ASP A 8 -24.99 8.67 -7.06
CA ASP A 8 -26.44 8.80 -6.87
C ASP A 8 -27.24 8.40 -8.13
N GLU A 9 -26.56 8.11 -9.23
CA GLU A 9 -27.14 7.63 -10.46
C GLU A 9 -27.02 6.09 -10.59
N MET A 10 -28.13 5.37 -10.49
CA MET A 10 -28.18 3.91 -10.68
C MET A 10 -27.55 3.46 -12.00
N GLU A 11 -27.73 4.22 -13.07
CA GLU A 11 -27.18 3.93 -14.39
C GLU A 11 -25.65 3.96 -14.41
N ALA A 12 -25.05 4.92 -13.69
CA ALA A 12 -23.61 5.03 -13.56
C ALA A 12 -23.03 3.82 -12.81
N LEU A 13 -23.64 3.41 -11.70
CA LEU A 13 -23.22 2.21 -10.96
C LEU A 13 -23.41 0.92 -11.76
N LYS A 14 -24.47 0.79 -12.57
CA LYS A 14 -24.63 -0.35 -13.47
C LYS A 14 -23.55 -0.39 -14.54
N ASN A 15 -23.23 0.75 -15.16
CA ASN A 15 -22.18 0.85 -16.15
C ASN A 15 -20.83 0.49 -15.55
N PHE A 16 -20.54 0.96 -14.33
CA PHE A 16 -19.35 0.58 -13.59
C PHE A 16 -19.31 -0.94 -13.34
N LEU A 17 -20.41 -1.53 -12.86
CA LEU A 17 -20.51 -2.96 -12.58
C LEU A 17 -20.21 -3.81 -13.81
N VAL A 18 -20.81 -3.47 -14.96
CA VAL A 18 -20.60 -4.21 -16.22
C VAL A 18 -19.13 -4.25 -16.61
N GLN A 19 -18.39 -3.19 -16.33
CA GLN A 19 -16.96 -3.11 -16.66
C GLN A 19 -16.07 -3.97 -15.75
N ILE A 20 -16.49 -4.21 -14.49
CA ILE A 20 -15.64 -4.88 -13.49
C ILE A 20 -16.14 -6.26 -13.06
N ILE A 21 -17.35 -6.68 -13.44
CA ILE A 21 -17.99 -7.92 -12.95
C ILE A 21 -17.17 -9.19 -13.18
N ASN A 22 -16.35 -9.21 -14.22
CA ASN A 22 -15.50 -10.34 -14.57
C ASN A 22 -14.08 -10.23 -13.99
N ASP A 23 -13.78 -9.19 -13.21
CA ASP A 23 -12.48 -9.02 -12.60
C ASP A 23 -12.40 -9.71 -11.22
N ASN A 24 -11.93 -10.96 -11.21
CA ASN A 24 -11.80 -11.77 -10.01
C ASN A 24 -10.78 -11.23 -8.99
N ARG A 25 -10.03 -10.19 -9.32
CA ARG A 25 -9.08 -9.54 -8.42
C ARG A 25 -9.77 -8.59 -7.44
N VAL A 26 -11.03 -8.23 -7.72
CA VAL A 26 -11.75 -7.15 -7.03
C VAL A 26 -13.04 -7.67 -6.41
N GLU A 27 -13.22 -7.40 -5.13
CA GLU A 27 -14.50 -7.43 -4.42
C GLU A 27 -15.03 -6.00 -4.35
N TYR A 28 -16.30 -5.78 -4.67
CA TYR A 28 -16.86 -4.44 -4.77
C TYR A 28 -18.13 -4.25 -3.94
N LYS A 29 -18.35 -3.02 -3.46
CA LYS A 29 -19.55 -2.59 -2.78
C LYS A 29 -20.03 -1.25 -3.34
N PHE A 30 -21.34 -1.15 -3.65
CA PHE A 30 -21.94 0.06 -4.19
C PHE A 30 -22.80 0.78 -3.15
N PHE A 31 -22.79 2.12 -3.22
CA PHE A 31 -23.62 3.00 -2.42
C PHE A 31 -24.35 3.97 -3.35
N LEU A 32 -25.67 3.86 -3.40
CA LEU A 32 -26.56 4.63 -4.27
C LEU A 32 -27.36 5.68 -3.51
N GLU A 33 -28.06 5.26 -2.45
CA GLU A 33 -29.06 6.09 -1.79
C GLU A 33 -28.45 7.02 -0.72
N ASN A 34 -27.46 6.53 -0.01
CA ASN A 34 -26.81 7.26 1.07
C ASN A 34 -25.27 7.16 0.99
N PRO A 35 -24.61 8.18 0.44
CA PRO A 35 -23.14 8.22 0.35
C PRO A 35 -22.43 8.07 1.69
N LEU A 36 -23.06 8.50 2.79
CA LEU A 36 -22.45 8.45 4.13
C LEU A 36 -22.30 7.01 4.66
N ASP A 37 -23.09 6.07 4.16
CA ASP A 37 -22.97 4.65 4.54
C ASP A 37 -21.62 4.06 4.10
N ALA A 38 -20.97 4.65 3.10
CA ALA A 38 -19.63 4.29 2.69
C ALA A 38 -18.59 4.51 3.78
N ILE A 39 -18.76 5.54 4.63
CA ILE A 39 -17.86 5.84 5.74
C ILE A 39 -17.96 4.72 6.78
N SER A 40 -19.17 4.41 7.25
CA SER A 40 -19.42 3.34 8.23
C SER A 40 -18.96 1.97 7.72
N TYR A 41 -19.09 1.75 6.40
CA TYR A 41 -18.58 0.53 5.78
C TYR A 41 -17.05 0.46 5.84
N CYS A 42 -16.35 1.56 5.55
CA CYS A 42 -14.89 1.62 5.59
C CYS A 42 -14.33 1.51 7.02
N GLU A 43 -15.08 1.95 8.06
CA GLU A 43 -14.69 1.74 9.46
C GLU A 43 -14.60 0.24 9.82
N SER A 44 -15.45 -0.58 9.21
CA SER A 44 -15.59 -2.00 9.54
C SER A 44 -14.92 -2.95 8.52
N ASN A 45 -14.44 -2.42 7.40
CA ASN A 45 -13.89 -3.22 6.30
C ASN A 45 -12.61 -2.62 5.75
N PRO A 46 -11.60 -3.45 5.43
CA PRO A 46 -10.40 -2.99 4.73
C PRO A 46 -10.76 -2.69 3.27
N VAL A 47 -10.93 -1.41 2.95
CA VAL A 47 -11.20 -0.93 1.58
C VAL A 47 -9.94 -0.29 1.04
N GLU A 48 -9.44 -0.75 -0.09
CA GLU A 48 -8.22 -0.24 -0.70
C GLU A 48 -8.47 0.91 -1.68
N GLY A 49 -9.66 0.95 -2.30
CA GLY A 49 -9.99 2.00 -3.26
C GLY A 49 -11.43 2.43 -3.25
N ALA A 50 -11.67 3.71 -3.55
CA ALA A 50 -12.99 4.28 -3.70
C ALA A 50 -13.13 5.01 -5.05
N PHE A 51 -14.18 4.67 -5.78
CA PHE A 51 -14.61 5.34 -6.99
C PHE A 51 -15.82 6.20 -6.64
N LEU A 52 -15.70 7.52 -6.74
CA LEU A 52 -16.68 8.47 -6.23
C LEU A 52 -17.18 9.39 -7.33
N ASP A 53 -18.49 9.56 -7.47
CA ASP A 53 -18.98 10.72 -8.21
C ASP A 53 -18.75 11.99 -7.38
N ILE A 54 -18.49 13.11 -8.06
CA ILE A 54 -18.25 14.38 -7.36
C ILE A 54 -19.56 15.06 -6.99
N ARG A 55 -20.55 15.00 -7.90
CA ARG A 55 -21.82 15.71 -7.70
C ARG A 55 -22.90 14.78 -7.18
N MET A 56 -22.99 14.68 -5.86
CA MET A 56 -24.05 13.89 -5.22
C MET A 56 -24.88 14.78 -4.28
N PRO A 57 -26.19 14.48 -4.13
CA PRO A 57 -26.99 15.03 -3.04
C PRO A 57 -26.37 14.69 -1.68
N GLN A 58 -26.70 15.45 -0.65
CA GLN A 58 -26.28 15.24 0.75
C GLN A 58 -24.79 15.55 1.02
N ILE A 59 -23.83 15.05 0.21
CA ILE A 59 -22.41 15.31 0.37
C ILE A 59 -21.72 15.35 -1.00
N ASN A 60 -20.83 16.32 -1.20
CA ASN A 60 -19.97 16.37 -2.36
C ASN A 60 -18.94 15.23 -2.29
N GLY A 61 -18.61 14.62 -3.43
CA GLY A 61 -17.66 13.50 -3.46
C GLY A 61 -16.27 13.83 -2.95
N VAL A 62 -15.81 15.09 -3.07
CA VAL A 62 -14.52 15.50 -2.51
C VAL A 62 -14.55 15.53 -0.98
N ASP A 63 -15.65 16.03 -0.41
CA ASP A 63 -15.84 16.04 1.04
C ASP A 63 -16.04 14.62 1.59
N LEU A 64 -16.69 13.74 0.82
CA LEU A 64 -16.78 12.32 1.15
C LEU A 64 -15.39 11.66 1.14
N ALA A 65 -14.56 11.97 0.13
CA ALA A 65 -13.20 11.44 0.04
C ALA A 65 -12.35 11.82 1.25
N GLU A 66 -12.42 13.07 1.72
CA GLU A 66 -11.71 13.50 2.95
C GLU A 66 -12.12 12.66 4.15
N LYS A 67 -13.43 12.44 4.36
CA LYS A 67 -13.94 11.62 5.46
C LYS A 67 -13.50 10.15 5.34
N LEU A 68 -13.46 9.60 4.13
CA LEU A 68 -12.96 8.25 3.90
C LEU A 68 -11.45 8.15 4.21
N ILE A 69 -10.67 9.17 3.89
CA ILE A 69 -9.23 9.25 4.21
C ILE A 69 -9.01 9.38 5.72
N GLU A 70 -9.84 10.13 6.44
CA GLU A 70 -9.78 10.22 7.90
C GLU A 70 -9.95 8.85 8.57
N VAL A 71 -10.88 8.03 8.07
CA VAL A 71 -11.17 6.67 8.56
C VAL A 71 -10.11 5.67 8.10
N ASN A 72 -9.68 5.78 6.84
CA ASN A 72 -8.67 4.91 6.23
C ASN A 72 -7.62 5.72 5.47
N PRO A 73 -6.52 6.13 6.12
CA PRO A 73 -5.49 6.98 5.51
C PRO A 73 -4.76 6.38 4.29
N ARG A 74 -5.00 5.10 3.99
CA ARG A 74 -4.39 4.41 2.84
C ARG A 74 -5.35 4.22 1.67
N ILE A 75 -6.62 4.63 1.82
CA ILE A 75 -7.59 4.48 0.74
C ILE A 75 -7.18 5.31 -0.48
N GLN A 76 -7.26 4.71 -1.66
CA GLN A 76 -6.97 5.39 -2.91
C GLN A 76 -8.28 5.87 -3.54
N ILE A 77 -8.32 7.13 -3.96
CA ILE A 77 -9.51 7.79 -4.48
C ILE A 77 -9.41 7.97 -6.00
N VAL A 78 -10.44 7.57 -6.71
CA VAL A 78 -10.65 7.86 -8.13
C VAL A 78 -12.00 8.55 -8.27
N PHE A 79 -12.02 9.73 -8.84
CA PHE A 79 -13.30 10.37 -9.15
C PHE A 79 -13.86 9.87 -10.50
N ILE A 80 -15.14 9.55 -10.51
CA ILE A 80 -15.91 9.27 -11.74
C ILE A 80 -16.86 10.45 -11.92
N THR A 81 -16.71 11.22 -12.98
CA THR A 81 -17.52 12.43 -13.15
C THR A 81 -17.79 12.76 -14.61
N GLY A 82 -18.96 13.35 -14.87
CA GLY A 82 -19.34 13.89 -16.19
C GLY A 82 -18.89 15.35 -16.41
N TYR A 83 -18.24 15.97 -15.44
CA TYR A 83 -17.89 17.38 -15.45
C TYR A 83 -16.40 17.60 -15.28
N THR A 84 -15.90 18.71 -15.82
CA THR A 84 -14.53 19.17 -15.58
C THR A 84 -14.45 19.95 -14.27
N TYR A 85 -13.40 19.73 -13.52
CA TYR A 85 -13.10 20.39 -12.24
C TYR A 85 -11.68 20.93 -12.23
N ASP A 86 -11.37 21.78 -11.26
CA ASP A 86 -9.98 22.14 -10.95
C ASP A 86 -9.31 20.97 -10.24
N GLU A 87 -8.65 20.12 -11.03
CA GLU A 87 -7.94 18.95 -10.52
C GLU A 87 -6.81 19.35 -9.55
N THR A 88 -6.26 20.56 -9.71
CA THR A 88 -5.16 21.07 -8.87
C THR A 88 -5.67 21.33 -7.45
N GLU A 89 -6.85 21.94 -7.31
CA GLU A 89 -7.47 22.20 -6.02
C GLU A 89 -7.79 20.87 -5.30
N ILE A 90 -8.43 19.93 -6.00
CA ILE A 90 -8.78 18.63 -5.44
C ILE A 90 -7.52 17.85 -5.03
N LYS A 91 -6.47 17.90 -5.84
CA LYS A 91 -5.20 17.26 -5.52
C LYS A 91 -4.52 17.90 -4.29
N ALA A 92 -4.64 19.20 -4.12
CA ALA A 92 -4.12 19.88 -2.94
C ALA A 92 -4.82 19.44 -1.65
N ARG A 93 -6.13 19.12 -1.71
CA ARG A 93 -6.93 18.62 -0.59
C ARG A 93 -6.63 17.15 -0.24
N LEU A 94 -6.55 16.27 -1.24
CA LEU A 94 -6.49 14.82 -1.04
C LEU A 94 -5.06 14.25 -1.10
N GLY A 95 -4.09 15.01 -1.59
CA GLY A 95 -2.67 14.62 -1.65
C GLY A 95 -2.42 13.32 -2.42
N GLU A 96 -1.65 12.44 -1.82
CA GLU A 96 -1.23 11.14 -2.38
C GLU A 96 -2.39 10.14 -2.49
N ASN A 97 -3.50 10.37 -1.79
CA ASN A 97 -4.67 9.49 -1.86
C ASN A 97 -5.43 9.63 -3.18
N LEU A 98 -5.29 10.76 -3.90
CA LEU A 98 -5.93 10.97 -5.19
C LEU A 98 -5.14 10.30 -6.32
N LEU A 99 -5.68 9.22 -6.89
CA LEU A 99 -5.10 8.57 -8.07
C LEU A 99 -5.44 9.28 -9.39
N GLY A 100 -6.60 9.90 -9.48
CA GLY A 100 -7.01 10.66 -10.66
C GLY A 100 -8.51 10.71 -10.92
N PHE A 101 -8.84 11.03 -12.18
CA PHE A 101 -10.21 11.29 -12.64
C PHE A 101 -10.56 10.39 -13.82
N CYS A 102 -11.72 9.76 -13.74
CA CYS A 102 -12.33 8.96 -14.79
C CYS A 102 -13.58 9.69 -15.31
N TYR A 103 -13.45 10.36 -16.44
CA TYR A 103 -14.56 11.14 -17.00
C TYR A 103 -15.59 10.24 -17.68
N LYS A 104 -16.89 10.47 -17.38
CA LYS A 104 -18.01 9.81 -18.04
C LYS A 104 -18.17 10.34 -19.49
N PRO A 105 -18.40 9.51 -20.53
CA PRO A 105 -18.43 8.05 -20.48
C PRO A 105 -17.00 7.47 -20.37
N PHE A 106 -16.85 6.40 -19.61
CA PHE A 106 -15.58 5.69 -19.44
C PHE A 106 -15.70 4.25 -19.94
N ASP A 107 -14.58 3.67 -20.32
CA ASP A 107 -14.45 2.30 -20.79
C ASP A 107 -13.73 1.41 -19.76
N GLN A 108 -13.72 0.12 -20.06
CA GLN A 108 -13.06 -0.89 -19.24
C GLN A 108 -11.55 -0.66 -19.11
N GLU A 109 -10.89 -0.14 -20.16
CA GLU A 109 -9.46 0.07 -20.15
C GLU A 109 -9.07 1.12 -19.10
N LYS A 110 -9.82 2.22 -19.02
CA LYS A 110 -9.60 3.27 -18.05
C LYS A 110 -9.87 2.84 -16.61
N LEU A 111 -10.93 2.04 -16.38
CA LEU A 111 -11.18 1.44 -15.07
C LEU A 111 -10.07 0.45 -14.68
N ASN A 112 -9.67 -0.43 -15.59
CA ASN A 112 -8.59 -1.38 -15.37
C ASN A 112 -7.27 -0.71 -15.04
N PHE A 113 -6.98 0.45 -15.63
CA PHE A 113 -5.81 1.26 -15.31
C PHE A 113 -5.81 1.69 -13.84
N TYR A 114 -6.93 2.25 -13.34
CA TYR A 114 -7.02 2.67 -11.94
C TYR A 114 -7.08 1.49 -10.97
N ILE A 115 -7.81 0.44 -11.29
CA ILE A 115 -7.83 -0.82 -10.53
C ILE A 115 -6.40 -1.39 -10.43
N GLY A 116 -5.66 -1.40 -11.54
CA GLY A 116 -4.25 -1.81 -11.57
C GLY A 116 -3.36 -0.95 -10.67
N LYS A 117 -3.57 0.36 -10.64
CA LYS A 117 -2.86 1.27 -9.74
C LYS A 117 -3.17 0.97 -8.28
N ILE A 118 -4.45 0.82 -7.89
CA ILE A 118 -4.85 0.48 -6.52
C ILE A 118 -4.22 -0.86 -6.10
N LEU A 119 -4.22 -1.85 -7.01
CA LEU A 119 -3.60 -3.16 -6.78
C LEU A 119 -2.07 -3.06 -6.60
N SER A 120 -1.41 -2.17 -7.33
CA SER A 120 0.05 -1.97 -7.24
C SER A 120 0.44 -1.16 -6.00
N ASP A 121 -0.38 -0.19 -5.61
CA ASP A 121 -0.15 0.64 -4.43
C ASP A 121 -0.34 -0.16 -3.12
N GLY A 122 -1.23 -1.16 -3.13
CA GLY A 122 -1.36 -2.14 -2.04
C GLY A 122 -0.23 -3.18 -2.00
N LYS A 123 0.52 -3.36 -3.07
CA LYS A 123 1.71 -4.21 -3.13
C LYS A 123 2.94 -3.36 -2.85
N LYS A 124 3.49 -3.51 -1.66
CA LYS A 124 4.82 -2.97 -1.36
C LYS A 124 5.82 -3.63 -2.29
N GLU A 125 6.33 -2.86 -3.26
CA GLU A 125 7.40 -3.32 -4.12
C GLU A 125 8.71 -3.28 -3.32
N ILE A 126 9.23 -4.46 -3.00
CA ILE A 126 10.47 -4.62 -2.27
C ILE A 126 11.54 -5.01 -3.27
N GLU A 127 12.51 -4.14 -3.49
CA GLU A 127 13.69 -4.39 -4.32
C GLU A 127 14.90 -4.59 -3.43
N VAL A 128 15.64 -5.66 -3.65
CA VAL A 128 16.92 -5.90 -3.01
C VAL A 128 18.03 -5.67 -4.03
N ARG A 129 18.82 -4.64 -3.82
CA ARG A 129 19.96 -4.34 -4.70
C ARG A 129 21.22 -4.97 -4.13
N THR A 130 21.77 -5.92 -4.88
CA THR A 130 22.99 -6.68 -4.52
C THR A 130 24.20 -6.33 -5.38
N VAL A 131 24.01 -5.60 -6.47
CA VAL A 131 25.10 -5.12 -7.33
C VAL A 131 25.48 -3.71 -6.90
N GLY A 132 26.75 -3.51 -6.53
CA GLY A 132 27.22 -2.30 -5.86
C GLY A 132 26.97 -2.37 -4.33
N PRO A 133 26.72 -1.24 -3.66
CA PRO A 133 26.33 -1.26 -2.25
C PRO A 133 24.99 -2.01 -2.08
N PHE A 134 24.94 -2.89 -1.08
CA PHE A 134 23.69 -3.57 -0.72
C PHE A 134 22.66 -2.53 -0.26
N ASP A 135 21.48 -2.54 -0.86
CA ASP A 135 20.35 -1.71 -0.45
C ASP A 135 19.02 -2.47 -0.51
N LEU A 136 18.14 -2.15 0.44
CA LEU A 136 16.73 -2.56 0.43
C LEU A 136 15.89 -1.34 0.07
N LEU A 137 15.14 -1.44 -1.01
CA LEU A 137 14.26 -0.37 -1.45
C LEU A 137 12.80 -0.78 -1.24
N LEU A 138 11.99 0.17 -0.83
CA LEU A 138 10.54 0.03 -0.74
C LEU A 138 9.91 1.07 -1.67
N ASN A 139 9.16 0.60 -2.67
CA ASN A 139 8.56 1.44 -3.70
C ASN A 139 9.61 2.38 -4.36
N GLY A 140 10.79 1.83 -4.70
CA GLY A 140 11.90 2.54 -5.32
C GLY A 140 12.69 3.48 -4.39
N LYS A 141 12.31 3.63 -3.10
CA LYS A 141 13.01 4.46 -2.11
C LYS A 141 13.87 3.59 -1.19
N PRO A 142 15.15 3.90 -0.98
CA PRO A 142 15.99 3.13 -0.08
C PRO A 142 15.53 3.26 1.38
N ILE A 143 15.51 2.11 2.09
CA ILE A 143 15.23 2.05 3.52
C ILE A 143 16.50 2.42 4.28
N GLU A 144 16.37 3.38 5.19
CA GLU A 144 17.48 3.82 6.02
C GLU A 144 17.70 2.88 7.22
N PHE A 145 18.87 2.28 7.30
CA PHE A 145 19.28 1.44 8.43
C PHE A 145 20.09 2.25 9.44
N LYS A 146 19.59 2.38 10.66
CA LYS A 146 20.29 3.05 11.77
C LYS A 146 21.49 2.25 12.29
N SER A 147 21.68 1.02 11.82
CA SER A 147 22.78 0.13 12.23
C SER A 147 23.35 -0.59 11.02
N THR A 148 24.64 -0.37 10.76
CA THR A 148 25.38 -1.06 9.69
C THR A 148 25.31 -2.58 9.87
N LYS A 149 25.45 -3.08 11.10
CA LYS A 149 25.40 -4.53 11.37
C LYS A 149 24.03 -5.15 11.17
N SER A 150 22.93 -4.40 11.36
CA SER A 150 21.60 -4.89 10.99
C SER A 150 21.39 -4.94 9.47
N LYS A 151 22.00 -4.01 8.73
CA LYS A 151 22.00 -4.03 7.25
C LYS A 151 22.85 -5.18 6.71
N GLU A 152 24.02 -5.42 7.28
CA GLU A 152 24.90 -6.54 6.93
C GLU A 152 24.23 -7.90 7.24
N LEU A 153 23.49 -7.99 8.35
CA LEU A 153 22.72 -9.21 8.69
C LEU A 153 21.62 -9.47 7.64
N LEU A 154 20.92 -8.44 7.19
CA LEU A 154 19.95 -8.60 6.11
C LEU A 154 20.62 -9.03 4.80
N ALA A 155 21.77 -8.43 4.45
CA ALA A 155 22.53 -8.81 3.27
C ALA A 155 22.95 -10.29 3.31
N LEU A 156 23.36 -10.76 4.50
CA LEU A 156 23.73 -12.15 4.72
C LEU A 156 22.51 -13.09 4.56
N LEU A 157 21.36 -12.72 5.11
CA LEU A 157 20.10 -13.47 4.93
C LEU A 157 19.70 -13.57 3.46
N VAL A 158 19.84 -12.49 2.71
CA VAL A 158 19.59 -12.48 1.25
C VAL A 158 20.56 -13.39 0.52
N ALA A 159 21.84 -13.39 0.89
CA ALA A 159 22.86 -14.25 0.29
C ALA A 159 22.58 -15.74 0.53
N TYR A 160 21.93 -16.09 1.64
CA TYR A 160 21.50 -17.47 1.93
C TYR A 160 20.25 -17.90 1.12
N ASN A 161 19.64 -16.98 0.37
CA ASN A 161 18.60 -17.25 -0.65
C ASN A 161 17.47 -18.19 -0.17
N GLY A 162 16.88 -17.88 0.98
CA GLY A 162 15.80 -18.68 1.59
C GLY A 162 16.25 -19.90 2.40
N SER A 163 17.55 -20.19 2.46
CA SER A 163 18.09 -21.18 3.36
C SER A 163 18.16 -20.66 4.79
N THR A 164 18.13 -21.55 5.78
CA THR A 164 18.25 -21.17 7.19
C THR A 164 19.65 -20.66 7.49
N LEU A 165 19.76 -19.45 8.03
CA LEU A 165 20.98 -18.90 8.59
C LEU A 165 20.96 -19.11 10.10
N THR A 166 21.87 -19.93 10.64
CA THR A 166 21.97 -20.11 12.08
C THR A 166 22.65 -18.92 12.76
N MET A 167 22.37 -18.74 14.06
CA MET A 167 23.09 -17.73 14.86
C MET A 167 24.61 -17.93 14.80
N GLY A 168 25.08 -19.17 14.79
CA GLY A 168 26.50 -19.51 14.70
C GLY A 168 27.12 -19.01 13.40
N ASP A 169 26.44 -19.28 12.25
CA ASP A 169 26.90 -18.82 10.94
C ASP A 169 26.92 -17.29 10.84
N ALA A 170 25.86 -16.65 11.32
CA ALA A 170 25.79 -15.18 11.34
C ALA A 170 26.92 -14.55 12.17
N ILE A 171 27.20 -15.11 13.35
CA ILE A 171 28.29 -14.67 14.22
C ILE A 171 29.65 -14.85 13.53
N ALA A 172 29.89 -16.02 12.94
CA ALA A 172 31.15 -16.30 12.25
C ALA A 172 31.45 -15.33 11.10
N HIS A 173 30.40 -14.88 10.38
CA HIS A 173 30.54 -13.91 9.29
C HIS A 173 30.66 -12.45 9.76
N LEU A 174 29.85 -12.04 10.74
CA LEU A 174 29.72 -10.63 11.11
C LEU A 174 30.63 -10.19 12.25
N TRP A 175 31.09 -11.13 13.09
CA TRP A 175 31.94 -10.85 14.26
C TRP A 175 32.99 -11.94 14.49
N PRO A 176 33.82 -12.29 13.48
CA PRO A 176 34.79 -13.39 13.59
C PRO A 176 35.82 -13.19 14.72
N ASP A 177 36.14 -11.93 15.03
CA ASP A 177 37.20 -11.59 16.02
C ASP A 177 36.66 -11.31 17.43
N LYS A 178 35.35 -11.56 17.69
CA LYS A 178 34.74 -11.31 18.98
C LYS A 178 34.64 -12.60 19.81
N ASP A 179 34.79 -12.47 21.14
CA ASP A 179 34.48 -13.60 22.02
C ASP A 179 33.00 -14.03 21.88
N VAL A 180 32.72 -15.29 22.18
CA VAL A 180 31.43 -15.93 21.91
C VAL A 180 30.28 -15.22 22.60
N GLU A 181 30.43 -14.83 23.86
CA GLU A 181 29.33 -14.22 24.61
C GLU A 181 29.05 -12.78 24.15
N LEU A 182 30.07 -12.02 23.83
CA LEU A 182 29.93 -10.69 23.25
C LEU A 182 29.28 -10.79 21.86
N ALA A 183 29.74 -11.72 21.02
CA ALA A 183 29.16 -11.93 19.67
C ALA A 183 27.68 -12.30 19.70
N LYS A 184 27.26 -13.17 20.62
CA LYS A 184 25.83 -13.48 20.84
C LYS A 184 25.01 -12.27 21.23
N LYS A 185 25.54 -11.38 22.08
CA LYS A 185 24.88 -10.13 22.47
C LYS A 185 24.72 -9.20 21.27
N LEU A 186 25.79 -9.00 20.49
CA LEU A 186 25.80 -8.18 19.27
C LEU A 186 24.84 -8.70 18.21
N TYR A 187 24.77 -10.01 18.04
CA TYR A 187 23.80 -10.66 17.13
C TYR A 187 22.36 -10.34 17.53
N ARG A 188 22.00 -10.53 18.82
CA ARG A 188 20.64 -10.23 19.31
C ARG A 188 20.27 -8.76 19.12
N ASP A 189 21.20 -7.83 19.35
CA ASP A 189 20.98 -6.40 19.10
C ASP A 189 20.78 -6.13 17.59
N ALA A 190 21.57 -6.74 16.72
CA ALA A 190 21.42 -6.60 15.27
C ALA A 190 20.08 -7.14 14.78
N VAL A 191 19.65 -8.30 15.27
CA VAL A 191 18.32 -8.88 14.98
C VAL A 191 17.20 -7.96 15.44
N TRP A 192 17.29 -7.44 16.67
CA TRP A 192 16.27 -6.52 17.20
C TRP A 192 16.18 -5.24 16.36
N ARG A 193 17.32 -4.65 15.98
CA ARG A 193 17.36 -3.44 15.12
C ARG A 193 16.84 -3.72 13.73
N LEU A 194 17.16 -4.88 13.15
CA LEU A 194 16.66 -5.29 11.86
C LEU A 194 15.13 -5.41 11.89
N ARG A 195 14.60 -6.18 12.86
CA ARG A 195 13.15 -6.33 13.04
C ARG A 195 12.46 -4.98 13.19
N LYS A 196 13.02 -4.09 14.00
CA LYS A 196 12.47 -2.76 14.21
C LYS A 196 12.45 -1.95 12.91
N THR A 197 13.57 -1.92 12.16
CA THR A 197 13.65 -1.19 10.89
C THR A 197 12.63 -1.69 9.88
N LEU A 198 12.51 -3.02 9.71
CA LEU A 198 11.55 -3.63 8.80
C LEU A 198 10.10 -3.34 9.22
N LYS A 199 9.80 -3.44 10.52
CA LYS A 199 8.47 -3.13 11.06
C LYS A 199 8.10 -1.66 10.89
N ASP A 200 9.01 -0.74 11.22
CA ASP A 200 8.80 0.71 11.08
C ASP A 200 8.59 1.10 9.60
N SER A 201 9.19 0.35 8.67
CA SER A 201 8.97 0.48 7.22
C SER A 201 7.72 -0.28 6.74
N GLY A 202 7.02 -0.98 7.64
CA GLY A 202 5.81 -1.73 7.36
C GLY A 202 6.02 -2.99 6.50
N ILE A 203 7.22 -3.57 6.50
CA ILE A 203 7.60 -4.82 5.80
C ILE A 203 8.18 -5.85 6.78
N GLY A 204 7.65 -5.87 8.01
CA GLY A 204 8.16 -6.72 9.09
C GLY A 204 8.14 -8.22 8.80
N ASP A 205 7.27 -8.66 7.90
CA ASP A 205 7.02 -10.07 7.62
C ASP A 205 7.93 -10.68 6.53
N ILE A 206 8.88 -9.90 5.99
CA ILE A 206 9.78 -10.40 4.93
C ILE A 206 10.92 -11.29 5.45
N VAL A 207 11.14 -11.31 6.77
CA VAL A 207 12.15 -12.14 7.42
C VAL A 207 11.52 -12.88 8.59
N GLU A 208 11.56 -14.23 8.52
CA GLU A 208 11.17 -15.08 9.63
C GLU A 208 12.35 -15.35 10.56
N PHE A 209 12.11 -15.26 11.85
CA PHE A 209 13.10 -15.57 12.89
C PHE A 209 12.51 -16.70 13.75
N GLN A 210 13.17 -17.82 13.73
CA GLN A 210 12.87 -18.98 14.59
C GLN A 210 13.61 -18.89 15.92
#